data_8be362b8573bca5e51010da22abd718d
#
_entry.id   8be362b8573bca5e51010da22abd718d
#
_cell.length_a   1.000
_cell.length_b   1.000
_cell.length_c   1.000
_cell.angle_alpha   90.00
_cell.angle_beta   90.00
_cell.angle_gamma   90.00
#
_symmetry.space_group_name_H-M   'P 1'
#
loop_
_entity.id
_entity.type
_entity.pdbx_description
1 polymer ?
#
loop_
_entity_poly.entity_id
_entity_poly.type
_entity_poly.pdbx_seq_one_letter_code
_entity_poly.pdbx_strand_id
1 'polypeptide(L)'
;MKLARKSKITLPSSFGGIISRIAPTPSGYLHLGNVYNFLLTYLFTRAKGGFLNLRIDDYDVSRYRREFVQNIFDVLEFLQLDYDGGARNLAQFEAKFSFKFRLNEYKKALDGLKGEIYACECSKHTPNAYKNGIYQGLCRYKNLKFAKGLTSLKILVDSSDELGLDVGENLGDFILYKKDDTPAYNLASVVDDELLGVNFVVRGEDLLGCTQAQIYLSRRLGYKFQNAKFIHHALFMDGDKKLSKSSNAPAIDFKNGAKFYYKIVADRLSLNPLCCDKLSNLAYEFKISQSKIQAL
;
A
#
# COMPACT_ATOMS: atom_id res chain seq x y z
N MET A 1 4.00 -4.66 -26.31
CA MET A 1 4.12 -4.16 -24.93
C MET A 1 5.58 -3.79 -24.68
N LYS A 2 5.94 -2.49 -24.70
CA LYS A 2 7.29 -2.04 -24.36
C LYS A 2 7.44 -2.16 -22.85
N LEU A 3 8.22 -3.15 -22.39
CA LEU A 3 8.59 -3.32 -20.99
C LEU A 3 9.40 -2.10 -20.53
N ALA A 4 8.84 -1.31 -19.62
CA ALA A 4 9.50 -0.14 -19.07
C ALA A 4 10.72 -0.55 -18.23
N ARG A 5 11.69 0.36 -18.18
CA ARG A 5 13.02 0.33 -17.55
C ARG A 5 13.25 -0.77 -16.49
N LYS A 6 14.30 -1.55 -16.71
CA LYS A 6 14.86 -2.48 -15.70
C LYS A 6 15.33 -1.68 -14.49
N SER A 7 14.63 -1.77 -13.38
CA SER A 7 15.04 -1.15 -12.12
C SER A 7 15.89 -2.14 -11.32
N LYS A 8 17.14 -1.80 -11.03
CA LYS A 8 17.95 -2.51 -10.02
C LYS A 8 17.37 -2.18 -8.65
N ILE A 9 16.70 -3.15 -8.03
CA ILE A 9 16.16 -3.03 -6.68
C ILE A 9 17.07 -3.84 -5.75
N THR A 10 17.71 -3.18 -4.79
CA THR A 10 18.63 -3.79 -3.82
C THR A 10 18.08 -3.73 -2.41
N LEU A 11 18.36 -4.78 -1.62
CA LEU A 11 18.03 -4.79 -0.19
C LEU A 11 18.98 -3.86 0.58
N PRO A 12 18.47 -3.07 1.55
CA PRO A 12 19.33 -2.39 2.51
C PRO A 12 20.17 -3.41 3.31
N SER A 13 21.48 -3.19 3.40
CA SER A 13 22.45 -4.14 3.97
C SER A 13 22.29 -4.43 5.48
N SER A 14 21.59 -3.58 6.23
CA SER A 14 21.52 -3.59 7.71
C SER A 14 20.17 -4.03 8.30
N PHE A 15 19.36 -4.80 7.58
CA PHE A 15 18.02 -5.18 8.03
C PHE A 15 18.05 -6.44 8.91
N GLY A 16 17.87 -6.29 10.25
CA GLY A 16 17.45 -7.36 11.14
C GLY A 16 15.95 -7.58 11.04
N GLY A 17 15.47 -8.83 11.13
CA GLY A 17 14.06 -9.25 11.16
C GLY A 17 13.04 -8.40 10.38
N ILE A 18 12.75 -8.77 9.13
CA ILE A 18 11.76 -8.10 8.29
C ILE A 18 10.35 -8.55 8.66
N ILE A 19 9.45 -7.59 8.90
CA ILE A 19 8.01 -7.81 8.95
C ILE A 19 7.38 -6.97 7.83
N SER A 20 6.77 -7.65 6.87
CA SER A 20 6.16 -7.01 5.71
C SER A 20 4.70 -7.43 5.53
N ARG A 21 4.04 -6.88 4.50
CA ARG A 21 2.65 -7.23 4.19
C ARG A 21 2.34 -7.12 2.71
N ILE A 22 1.52 -8.03 2.22
CA ILE A 22 0.73 -7.91 1.00
C ILE A 22 -0.57 -7.21 1.41
N ALA A 23 -0.89 -6.06 0.78
CA ALA A 23 -2.00 -5.20 1.21
C ALA A 23 -2.92 -4.78 0.04
N PRO A 24 -3.66 -5.72 -0.59
CA PRO A 24 -4.58 -5.41 -1.67
C PRO A 24 -5.86 -4.73 -1.18
N THR A 25 -6.37 -3.78 -2.00
CA THR A 25 -7.71 -3.22 -1.83
C THR A 25 -8.71 -4.01 -2.71
N PRO A 26 -9.81 -4.55 -2.15
CA PRO A 26 -10.81 -5.34 -2.88
C PRO A 26 -11.81 -4.44 -3.65
N SER A 27 -11.28 -3.62 -4.57
CA SER A 27 -12.05 -2.66 -5.38
C SER A 27 -12.13 -3.02 -6.86
N GLY A 28 -11.79 -4.25 -7.22
CA GLY A 28 -11.77 -4.84 -8.56
C GLY A 28 -10.89 -6.08 -8.56
N TYR A 29 -10.97 -6.86 -9.65
CA TYR A 29 -10.10 -8.02 -9.87
C TYR A 29 -8.62 -7.61 -9.89
N LEU A 30 -7.76 -8.52 -9.46
CA LEU A 30 -6.31 -8.30 -9.47
C LEU A 30 -5.77 -8.39 -10.90
N HIS A 31 -4.77 -7.57 -11.19
CA HIS A 31 -4.09 -7.48 -12.48
C HIS A 31 -2.57 -7.70 -12.32
N LEU A 32 -1.85 -7.75 -13.43
CA LEU A 32 -0.39 -8.01 -13.45
C LEU A 32 0.40 -7.11 -12.49
N GLY A 33 0.04 -5.83 -12.35
CA GLY A 33 0.72 -4.93 -11.41
C GLY A 33 0.57 -5.35 -9.95
N ASN A 34 -0.58 -5.94 -9.57
CA ASN A 34 -0.76 -6.50 -8.23
C ASN A 34 0.09 -7.76 -8.03
N VAL A 35 0.11 -8.67 -9.01
CA VAL A 35 0.95 -9.87 -8.98
C VAL A 35 2.43 -9.52 -8.83
N TYR A 36 2.90 -8.55 -9.58
CA TYR A 36 4.28 -8.07 -9.47
C TYR A 36 4.59 -7.56 -8.07
N ASN A 37 3.72 -6.72 -7.52
CA ASN A 37 3.89 -6.20 -6.16
C ASN A 37 3.89 -7.33 -5.11
N PHE A 38 2.98 -8.30 -5.23
CA PHE A 38 2.89 -9.43 -4.30
C PHE A 38 4.13 -10.32 -4.36
N LEU A 39 4.54 -10.71 -5.56
CA LEU A 39 5.75 -11.51 -5.76
C LEU A 39 7.00 -10.76 -5.28
N LEU A 40 7.12 -9.48 -5.60
CA LEU A 40 8.26 -8.69 -5.16
C LEU A 40 8.31 -8.56 -3.62
N THR A 41 7.17 -8.30 -2.99
CA THR A 41 7.07 -8.25 -1.52
C THR A 41 7.45 -9.59 -0.90
N TYR A 42 6.96 -10.69 -1.46
CA TYR A 42 7.27 -12.06 -1.05
C TYR A 42 8.77 -12.35 -1.14
N LEU A 43 9.37 -12.08 -2.31
CA LEU A 43 10.78 -12.34 -2.58
C LEU A 43 11.69 -11.60 -1.61
N PHE A 44 11.47 -10.30 -1.40
CA PHE A 44 12.25 -9.52 -0.43
C PHE A 44 12.09 -10.06 0.99
N THR A 45 10.85 -10.37 1.39
CA THR A 45 10.59 -10.85 2.76
C THR A 45 11.23 -12.21 3.00
N ARG A 46 11.03 -13.17 2.08
CA ARG A 46 11.55 -14.53 2.23
C ARG A 46 13.06 -14.62 2.06
N ALA A 47 13.68 -13.78 1.21
CA ALA A 47 15.14 -13.74 1.09
C ALA A 47 15.86 -13.43 2.41
N LYS A 48 15.19 -12.74 3.34
CA LYS A 48 15.70 -12.39 4.68
C LYS A 48 15.07 -13.21 5.82
N GLY A 49 14.33 -14.29 5.50
CA GLY A 49 13.62 -15.08 6.53
C GLY A 49 12.58 -14.27 7.30
N GLY A 50 12.00 -13.25 6.68
CA GLY A 50 11.07 -12.33 7.29
C GLY A 50 9.65 -12.87 7.41
N PHE A 51 8.84 -12.18 8.22
CA PHE A 51 7.43 -12.46 8.46
C PHE A 51 6.55 -11.69 7.46
N LEU A 52 5.66 -12.37 6.76
CA LEU A 52 4.78 -11.81 5.75
C LEU A 52 3.32 -11.84 6.21
N ASN A 53 2.69 -10.67 6.30
CA ASN A 53 1.27 -10.56 6.60
C ASN A 53 0.43 -10.44 5.31
N LEU A 54 -0.79 -10.96 5.33
CA LEU A 54 -1.86 -10.57 4.41
C LEU A 54 -2.78 -9.59 5.13
N ARG A 55 -2.86 -8.35 4.62
CA ARG A 55 -3.83 -7.32 5.05
C ARG A 55 -4.71 -6.96 3.88
N ILE A 56 -6.01 -7.14 4.00
CA ILE A 56 -6.96 -6.73 2.96
C ILE A 56 -7.57 -5.40 3.35
N ASP A 57 -7.34 -4.37 2.50
CA ASP A 57 -7.69 -2.98 2.77
C ASP A 57 -9.14 -2.69 2.30
N ASP A 58 -10.13 -3.11 3.10
CA ASP A 58 -11.56 -3.08 2.77
C ASP A 58 -12.31 -1.82 3.25
N TYR A 59 -11.60 -0.78 3.67
CA TYR A 59 -12.20 0.50 4.13
C TYR A 59 -12.73 1.39 2.98
N ASP A 60 -12.57 1.00 1.73
CA ASP A 60 -13.29 1.60 0.60
C ASP A 60 -14.61 0.86 0.37
N VAL A 61 -15.56 1.12 1.26
CA VAL A 61 -16.84 0.41 1.33
C VAL A 61 -17.65 0.55 0.03
N SER A 62 -17.52 1.68 -0.66
CA SER A 62 -18.27 1.94 -1.90
C SER A 62 -17.88 0.98 -3.03
N ARG A 63 -16.62 0.59 -3.11
CA ARG A 63 -16.08 -0.30 -4.13
C ARG A 63 -15.87 -1.74 -3.65
N TYR A 64 -16.07 -2.01 -2.37
CA TYR A 64 -15.96 -3.35 -1.81
C TYR A 64 -16.95 -4.32 -2.46
N ARG A 65 -16.45 -5.50 -2.86
CA ARG A 65 -17.27 -6.65 -3.27
C ARG A 65 -16.64 -7.93 -2.74
N ARG A 66 -17.46 -8.86 -2.26
CA ARG A 66 -16.99 -10.16 -1.73
C ARG A 66 -16.20 -10.96 -2.77
N GLU A 67 -16.61 -10.90 -4.03
CA GLU A 67 -15.93 -11.55 -5.15
C GLU A 67 -14.49 -11.05 -5.35
N PHE A 68 -14.22 -9.77 -5.07
CA PHE A 68 -12.86 -9.23 -5.15
C PHE A 68 -11.99 -9.68 -3.98
N VAL A 69 -12.58 -9.91 -2.80
CA VAL A 69 -11.86 -10.52 -1.67
C VAL A 69 -11.55 -11.97 -1.97
N GLN A 70 -12.52 -12.73 -2.51
CA GLN A 70 -12.27 -14.11 -2.93
C GLN A 70 -11.17 -14.18 -3.98
N ASN A 71 -11.20 -13.32 -4.99
CA ASN A 71 -10.16 -13.25 -6.03
C ASN A 71 -8.74 -12.99 -5.46
N ILE A 72 -8.63 -12.27 -4.33
CA ILE A 72 -7.33 -12.09 -3.66
C ILE A 72 -6.81 -13.45 -3.18
N PHE A 73 -7.65 -14.25 -2.51
CA PHE A 73 -7.25 -15.60 -2.05
C PHE A 73 -6.93 -16.53 -3.21
N ASP A 74 -7.77 -16.52 -4.27
CA ASP A 74 -7.58 -17.35 -5.45
C ASP A 74 -6.24 -17.06 -6.14
N VAL A 75 -5.88 -15.76 -6.26
CA VAL A 75 -4.61 -15.36 -6.86
C VAL A 75 -3.41 -15.70 -5.98
N LEU A 76 -3.52 -15.57 -4.65
CA LEU A 76 -2.45 -15.96 -3.73
C LEU A 76 -2.20 -17.46 -3.79
N GLU A 77 -3.26 -18.28 -3.81
CA GLU A 77 -3.19 -19.73 -3.97
C GLU A 77 -2.59 -20.11 -5.33
N PHE A 78 -3.11 -19.54 -6.41
CA PHE A 78 -2.60 -19.75 -7.76
C PHE A 78 -1.10 -19.44 -7.89
N LEU A 79 -0.64 -18.36 -7.26
CA LEU A 79 0.77 -17.99 -7.23
C LEU A 79 1.58 -18.72 -6.14
N GLN A 80 0.98 -19.66 -5.42
CA GLN A 80 1.60 -20.42 -4.33
C GLN A 80 2.27 -19.52 -3.27
N LEU A 81 1.73 -18.31 -3.06
CA LEU A 81 2.26 -17.36 -2.09
C LEU A 81 1.78 -17.71 -0.68
N ASP A 82 2.67 -18.30 0.12
CA ASP A 82 2.46 -18.49 1.54
C ASP A 82 2.69 -17.17 2.30
N TYR A 83 1.96 -17.00 3.40
CA TYR A 83 2.11 -15.86 4.31
C TYR A 83 1.88 -16.32 5.75
N ASP A 84 2.43 -15.60 6.73
CA ASP A 84 2.48 -16.06 8.11
C ASP A 84 1.28 -15.54 8.93
N GLY A 85 0.88 -14.28 8.73
CA GLY A 85 -0.25 -13.63 9.40
C GLY A 85 -1.37 -13.22 8.46
N GLY A 86 -2.59 -13.06 9.00
CA GLY A 86 -3.77 -12.65 8.25
C GLY A 86 -4.78 -13.76 8.01
N ALA A 87 -5.89 -13.41 7.33
CA ALA A 87 -6.96 -14.35 7.01
C ALA A 87 -6.52 -15.38 5.99
N ARG A 88 -6.99 -16.63 6.13
CA ARG A 88 -6.71 -17.74 5.20
C ARG A 88 -7.80 -17.94 4.14
N ASN A 89 -8.95 -17.35 4.33
CA ASN A 89 -10.07 -17.40 3.40
C ASN A 89 -11.05 -16.27 3.67
N LEU A 90 -12.04 -16.12 2.78
CA LEU A 90 -13.07 -15.09 2.87
C LEU A 90 -13.84 -15.12 4.20
N ALA A 91 -14.21 -16.31 4.69
CA ALA A 91 -14.97 -16.45 5.94
C ALA A 91 -14.17 -15.94 7.16
N GLN A 92 -12.88 -16.28 7.26
CA GLN A 92 -12.01 -15.74 8.31
C GLN A 92 -11.82 -14.23 8.17
N PHE A 93 -11.67 -13.73 6.95
CA PHE A 93 -11.55 -12.30 6.71
C PHE A 93 -12.78 -11.55 7.23
N GLU A 94 -13.97 -11.97 6.83
CA GLU A 94 -15.22 -11.35 7.25
C GLU A 94 -15.46 -11.45 8.77
N ALA A 95 -15.02 -12.54 9.40
CA ALA A 95 -15.22 -12.77 10.82
C ALA A 95 -14.25 -11.99 11.74
N LYS A 96 -13.02 -11.68 11.28
CA LYS A 96 -11.96 -11.19 12.19
C LYS A 96 -11.00 -10.14 11.61
N PHE A 97 -10.87 -10.03 10.28
CA PHE A 97 -9.78 -9.27 9.66
C PHE A 97 -10.23 -8.03 8.88
N SER A 98 -11.55 -7.83 8.67
CA SER A 98 -12.10 -6.60 8.09
C SER A 98 -11.70 -5.38 8.94
N PHE A 99 -11.52 -4.22 8.28
CA PHE A 99 -11.21 -2.95 8.96
C PHE A 99 -12.19 -2.62 10.08
N LYS A 100 -13.44 -3.11 10.00
CA LYS A 100 -14.49 -2.90 10.98
C LYS A 100 -14.11 -3.33 12.41
N PHE A 101 -13.24 -4.34 12.52
CA PHE A 101 -12.75 -4.81 13.82
C PHE A 101 -11.65 -3.91 14.41
N ARG A 102 -11.15 -2.95 13.64
CA ARG A 102 -10.10 -2.00 14.05
C ARG A 102 -10.58 -0.55 14.16
N LEU A 103 -11.90 -0.29 14.06
CA LEU A 103 -12.46 1.07 14.14
C LEU A 103 -12.04 1.83 15.40
N ASN A 104 -11.93 1.15 16.53
CA ASN A 104 -11.49 1.75 17.78
C ASN A 104 -10.03 2.22 17.72
N GLU A 105 -9.16 1.47 17.02
CA GLU A 105 -7.75 1.84 16.88
C GLU A 105 -7.58 3.07 15.99
N TYR A 106 -8.38 3.19 14.92
CA TYR A 106 -8.39 4.40 14.09
C TYR A 106 -8.90 5.62 14.87
N LYS A 107 -9.93 5.45 15.73
CA LYS A 107 -10.42 6.53 16.59
C LYS A 107 -9.39 6.95 17.63
N LYS A 108 -8.70 6.00 18.28
CA LYS A 108 -7.59 6.31 19.19
C LYS A 108 -6.48 7.10 18.49
N ALA A 109 -6.13 6.75 17.26
CA ALA A 109 -5.16 7.50 16.48
C ALA A 109 -5.63 8.94 16.20
N LEU A 110 -6.91 9.14 15.85
CA LEU A 110 -7.48 10.49 15.71
C LEU A 110 -7.47 11.28 17.02
N ASP A 111 -7.76 10.61 18.15
CA ASP A 111 -7.69 11.23 19.47
C ASP A 111 -6.27 11.65 19.84
N GLY A 112 -5.26 10.87 19.42
CA GLY A 112 -3.84 11.23 19.58
C GLY A 112 -3.40 12.45 18.78
N LEU A 113 -4.16 12.83 17.75
CA LEU A 113 -3.92 14.00 16.89
C LEU A 113 -4.80 15.21 17.27
N LYS A 114 -5.42 15.21 18.46
CA LYS A 114 -6.23 16.35 18.91
C LYS A 114 -5.42 17.65 18.87
N GLY A 115 -6.03 18.69 18.27
CA GLY A 115 -5.37 19.98 18.03
C GLY A 115 -4.67 20.08 16.67
N GLU A 116 -4.38 18.95 16.05
CA GLU A 116 -3.75 18.91 14.71
C GLU A 116 -4.75 18.50 13.60
N ILE A 117 -6.01 18.23 13.95
CA ILE A 117 -7.05 17.85 13.01
C ILE A 117 -8.23 18.81 13.04
N TYR A 118 -8.90 18.95 11.92
CA TYR A 118 -10.08 19.79 11.78
C TYR A 118 -11.10 19.15 10.81
N ALA A 119 -12.37 19.54 10.95
CA ALA A 119 -13.43 19.09 10.06
C ALA A 119 -13.47 19.95 8.78
N CYS A 120 -13.71 19.30 7.63
CA CYS A 120 -13.74 19.92 6.32
C CYS A 120 -14.96 19.46 5.54
N GLU A 121 -15.75 20.42 5.06
CA GLU A 121 -16.93 20.19 4.22
C GLU A 121 -16.63 20.10 2.72
N CYS A 122 -15.44 20.56 2.28
CA CYS A 122 -15.07 20.62 0.87
C CYS A 122 -15.10 19.27 0.17
N SER A 123 -15.44 19.30 -1.11
CA SER A 123 -15.30 18.19 -2.07
C SER A 123 -14.23 18.55 -3.11
N LYS A 124 -13.91 17.62 -4.02
CA LYS A 124 -13.03 17.87 -5.17
C LYS A 124 -13.55 18.99 -6.10
N HIS A 125 -14.86 19.24 -6.08
CA HIS A 125 -15.53 20.22 -6.92
C HIS A 125 -15.78 21.56 -6.23
N THR A 126 -15.39 21.69 -4.95
CA THR A 126 -15.52 22.97 -4.23
C THR A 126 -14.57 24.00 -4.83
N PRO A 127 -15.09 25.16 -5.31
CA PRO A 127 -14.27 26.20 -5.92
C PRO A 127 -13.12 26.63 -5.01
N ASN A 128 -11.94 26.80 -5.59
CA ASN A 128 -10.71 27.25 -4.90
C ASN A 128 -10.24 26.35 -3.73
N ALA A 129 -10.87 25.19 -3.51
CA ALA A 129 -10.47 24.28 -2.45
C ALA A 129 -9.17 23.55 -2.76
N TYR A 130 -8.87 23.31 -4.04
CA TYR A 130 -7.69 22.59 -4.49
C TYR A 130 -6.97 23.35 -5.62
N LYS A 131 -5.62 23.39 -5.53
CA LYS A 131 -4.74 23.88 -6.59
C LYS A 131 -3.73 22.77 -6.89
N ASN A 132 -3.64 22.33 -8.14
CA ASN A 132 -2.79 21.19 -8.55
C ASN A 132 -2.99 19.91 -7.70
N GLY A 133 -4.22 19.66 -7.26
CA GLY A 133 -4.55 18.51 -6.41
C GLY A 133 -4.27 18.74 -4.91
N ILE A 134 -3.66 19.86 -4.52
CA ILE A 134 -3.29 20.18 -3.14
C ILE A 134 -4.39 21.03 -2.51
N TYR A 135 -4.86 20.62 -1.35
CA TYR A 135 -5.90 21.35 -0.61
C TYR A 135 -5.38 22.65 -0.04
N GLN A 136 -6.14 23.75 -0.25
CA GLN A 136 -5.74 25.12 0.09
C GLN A 136 -6.17 25.59 1.49
N GLY A 137 -6.62 24.67 2.36
CA GLY A 137 -6.89 25.02 3.76
C GLY A 137 -8.19 25.78 4.04
N LEU A 138 -9.16 25.84 3.09
CA LEU A 138 -10.37 26.67 3.20
C LEU A 138 -11.18 26.46 4.50
N CYS A 139 -11.09 25.29 5.11
CA CYS A 139 -11.84 24.97 6.33
C CYS A 139 -10.99 24.98 7.61
N ARG A 140 -9.68 25.28 7.53
CA ARG A 140 -8.76 25.22 8.69
C ARG A 140 -9.27 25.95 9.93
N TYR A 141 -9.87 27.13 9.73
CA TYR A 141 -10.27 28.03 10.83
C TYR A 141 -11.78 28.17 10.98
N LYS A 142 -12.58 27.31 10.30
CA LYS A 142 -14.06 27.38 10.38
C LYS A 142 -14.64 26.76 11.65
N ASN A 143 -13.84 26.07 12.46
CA ASN A 143 -14.26 25.37 13.67
C ASN A 143 -15.47 24.43 13.46
N LEU A 144 -15.51 23.80 12.28
CA LEU A 144 -16.56 22.82 11.96
C LEU A 144 -16.42 21.59 12.84
N LYS A 145 -17.55 20.95 13.16
CA LYS A 145 -17.57 19.65 13.83
C LYS A 145 -17.67 18.53 12.80
N PHE A 146 -17.10 17.36 13.14
CA PHE A 146 -17.32 16.17 12.32
C PHE A 146 -18.81 15.81 12.32
N ALA A 147 -19.37 15.65 11.14
CA ALA A 147 -20.74 15.21 10.92
C ALA A 147 -20.77 14.23 9.73
N LYS A 148 -21.23 13.02 9.98
CA LYS A 148 -21.33 11.96 8.97
C LYS A 148 -22.15 12.44 7.77
N GLY A 149 -21.66 12.17 6.58
CA GLY A 149 -22.25 12.62 5.32
C GLY A 149 -21.88 14.05 4.92
N LEU A 150 -21.49 14.91 5.85
CA LEU A 150 -21.26 16.35 5.62
C LEU A 150 -19.78 16.72 5.63
N THR A 151 -19.05 16.31 6.66
CA THR A 151 -17.65 16.70 6.85
C THR A 151 -16.72 15.50 6.89
N SER A 152 -15.47 15.69 6.47
CA SER A 152 -14.34 14.78 6.68
C SER A 152 -13.39 15.37 7.71
N LEU A 153 -12.54 14.55 8.34
CA LEU A 153 -11.43 15.05 9.15
C LEU A 153 -10.16 15.09 8.31
N LYS A 154 -9.47 16.22 8.37
CA LYS A 154 -8.16 16.45 7.76
C LYS A 154 -7.13 16.73 8.83
N ILE A 155 -5.88 16.33 8.58
CA ILE A 155 -4.75 16.79 9.37
C ILE A 155 -4.30 18.16 8.88
N LEU A 156 -3.94 19.02 9.82
CA LEU A 156 -3.25 20.28 9.55
C LEU A 156 -1.78 19.94 9.29
N VAL A 157 -1.32 20.17 8.07
CA VAL A 157 0.08 20.00 7.72
C VAL A 157 0.77 21.37 7.83
N ASP A 158 1.75 21.45 8.72
CA ASP A 158 2.56 22.66 8.87
C ASP A 158 3.50 22.78 7.68
N SER A 159 3.62 24.00 7.13
CA SER A 159 4.54 24.30 6.03
C SER A 159 6.02 24.25 6.46
N SER A 160 6.30 24.39 7.76
CA SER A 160 7.62 24.18 8.33
C SER A 160 7.82 22.68 8.59
N ASP A 161 8.00 21.90 7.54
CA ASP A 161 8.25 20.46 7.68
C ASP A 161 9.67 20.23 8.20
N GLU A 162 9.85 20.27 9.52
CA GLU A 162 11.08 19.92 10.24
C GLU A 162 11.61 18.52 9.86
N LEU A 163 10.83 17.76 9.11
CA LEU A 163 11.09 16.37 8.78
C LEU A 163 11.66 16.18 7.38
N GLY A 164 11.75 17.25 6.56
CA GLY A 164 12.26 17.19 5.18
C GLY A 164 11.44 16.28 4.26
N LEU A 165 10.14 16.12 4.53
CA LEU A 165 9.26 15.25 3.75
C LEU A 165 8.45 16.00 2.69
N ASP A 166 8.48 17.32 2.70
CA ASP A 166 7.73 18.21 1.78
C ASP A 166 6.23 17.86 1.67
N VAL A 167 5.64 17.36 2.77
CA VAL A 167 4.24 16.92 2.79
C VAL A 167 3.31 18.09 2.51
N GLY A 168 3.63 19.28 3.04
CA GLY A 168 2.87 20.50 2.83
C GLY A 168 2.82 20.89 1.35
N GLU A 169 3.95 20.81 0.65
CA GLU A 169 4.08 21.17 -0.76
C GLU A 169 3.48 20.11 -1.69
N ASN A 170 3.65 18.83 -1.35
CA ASN A 170 3.26 17.70 -2.21
C ASN A 170 1.81 17.25 -2.01
N LEU A 171 1.25 17.38 -0.82
CA LEU A 171 -0.07 16.86 -0.45
C LEU A 171 -0.98 17.91 0.21
N GLY A 172 -0.40 18.86 0.95
CA GLY A 172 -1.17 19.75 1.83
C GLY A 172 -1.92 18.97 2.90
N ASP A 173 -2.97 19.57 3.44
CA ASP A 173 -3.83 18.90 4.42
C ASP A 173 -4.58 17.74 3.76
N PHE A 174 -4.32 16.53 4.19
CA PHE A 174 -4.95 15.34 3.63
C PHE A 174 -6.02 14.75 4.56
N ILE A 175 -6.91 13.98 3.98
CA ILE A 175 -8.03 13.38 4.71
C ILE A 175 -7.50 12.21 5.55
N LEU A 176 -7.86 12.21 6.84
CA LEU A 176 -7.67 11.09 7.77
C LEU A 176 -8.93 10.24 7.95
N TYR A 177 -10.11 10.90 7.96
CA TYR A 177 -11.39 10.25 8.17
C TYR A 177 -12.41 10.80 7.19
N LYS A 178 -13.10 9.91 6.48
CA LYS A 178 -13.99 10.27 5.38
C LYS A 178 -15.39 10.67 5.87
N LYS A 179 -16.15 11.33 5.00
CA LYS A 179 -17.55 11.70 5.26
C LYS A 179 -18.46 10.51 5.50
N ASP A 180 -18.15 9.34 4.95
CA ASP A 180 -18.90 8.09 5.12
C ASP A 180 -18.66 7.40 6.47
N ASP A 181 -17.95 8.06 7.39
CA ASP A 181 -17.62 7.56 8.73
C ASP A 181 -16.64 6.36 8.67
N THR A 182 -15.72 6.38 7.72
CA THR A 182 -14.66 5.37 7.60
C THR A 182 -13.27 6.01 7.54
N PRO A 183 -12.21 5.31 7.97
CA PRO A 183 -10.86 5.85 7.88
C PRO A 183 -10.45 6.05 6.42
N ALA A 184 -9.63 7.08 6.18
CA ALA A 184 -8.98 7.26 4.89
C ALA A 184 -7.72 6.39 4.79
N TYR A 185 -7.25 6.17 3.56
CA TYR A 185 -6.12 5.28 3.25
C TYR A 185 -4.88 5.52 4.12
N ASN A 186 -4.44 6.78 4.24
CA ASN A 186 -3.21 7.07 4.97
C ASN A 186 -3.32 6.76 6.46
N LEU A 187 -4.44 7.09 7.11
CA LEU A 187 -4.68 6.75 8.51
C LEU A 187 -4.78 5.25 8.71
N ALA A 188 -5.64 4.58 7.92
CA ALA A 188 -5.85 3.14 8.05
C ALA A 188 -4.54 2.36 7.86
N SER A 189 -3.78 2.68 6.80
CA SER A 189 -2.50 2.01 6.53
C SER A 189 -1.49 2.17 7.65
N VAL A 190 -1.35 3.38 8.21
CA VAL A 190 -0.39 3.64 9.30
C VAL A 190 -0.77 2.88 10.56
N VAL A 191 -2.04 2.94 10.95
CA VAL A 191 -2.51 2.24 12.16
C VAL A 191 -2.40 0.73 11.99
N ASP A 192 -2.81 0.21 10.84
CA ASP A 192 -2.74 -1.23 10.58
C ASP A 192 -1.30 -1.74 10.47
N ASP A 193 -0.40 -0.99 9.81
CA ASP A 193 1.01 -1.34 9.71
C ASP A 193 1.71 -1.28 11.07
N GLU A 194 1.36 -0.32 11.94
CA GLU A 194 1.85 -0.27 13.35
C GLU A 194 1.37 -1.49 14.15
N LEU A 195 0.07 -1.82 14.08
CA LEU A 195 -0.51 -2.98 14.78
C LEU A 195 0.11 -4.31 14.34
N LEU A 196 0.49 -4.43 13.07
CA LEU A 196 1.15 -5.60 12.50
C LEU A 196 2.66 -5.61 12.73
N GLY A 197 3.23 -4.54 13.29
CA GLY A 197 4.67 -4.38 13.48
C GLY A 197 5.46 -4.27 12.18
N VAL A 198 4.83 -3.81 11.10
CA VAL A 198 5.44 -3.70 9.77
C VAL A 198 6.60 -2.71 9.81
N ASN A 199 7.76 -3.17 9.34
CA ASN A 199 8.98 -2.37 9.25
C ASN A 199 9.59 -2.34 7.83
N PHE A 200 8.97 -3.06 6.88
CA PHE A 200 9.41 -3.11 5.50
C PHE A 200 8.23 -3.13 4.53
N VAL A 201 8.21 -2.20 3.60
CA VAL A 201 7.09 -1.97 2.67
C VAL A 201 7.58 -1.97 1.23
N VAL A 202 6.95 -2.81 0.40
CA VAL A 202 7.13 -2.78 -1.05
C VAL A 202 5.84 -2.32 -1.70
N ARG A 203 5.92 -1.34 -2.61
CA ARG A 203 4.75 -0.80 -3.33
C ARG A 203 5.13 -0.03 -4.60
N GLY A 204 4.16 0.32 -5.42
CA GLY A 204 4.41 1.11 -6.63
C GLY A 204 4.86 2.55 -6.32
N GLU A 205 5.64 3.13 -7.23
CA GLU A 205 6.16 4.51 -7.14
C GLU A 205 5.06 5.59 -7.13
N ASP A 206 3.86 5.26 -7.62
CA ASP A 206 2.69 6.14 -7.55
C ASP A 206 2.19 6.40 -6.12
N LEU A 207 2.66 5.61 -5.15
CA LEU A 207 2.36 5.78 -3.73
C LEU A 207 3.47 6.53 -2.96
N LEU A 208 4.43 7.16 -3.65
CA LEU A 208 5.51 7.91 -3.01
C LEU A 208 4.97 9.05 -2.11
N GLY A 209 3.99 9.82 -2.61
CA GLY A 209 3.33 10.84 -1.80
C GLY A 209 2.59 10.27 -0.58
N CYS A 210 1.97 9.07 -0.74
CA CYS A 210 1.39 8.37 0.41
C CYS A 210 2.46 7.92 1.42
N THR A 211 3.69 7.58 0.97
CA THR A 211 4.80 7.26 1.87
C THR A 211 5.14 8.45 2.75
N GLN A 212 5.30 9.63 2.15
CA GLN A 212 5.58 10.87 2.87
C GLN A 212 4.48 11.17 3.90
N ALA A 213 3.20 11.13 3.49
CA ALA A 213 2.06 11.33 4.38
C ALA A 213 2.03 10.32 5.55
N GLN A 214 2.33 9.05 5.27
CA GLN A 214 2.29 7.98 6.27
C GLN A 214 3.46 8.08 7.26
N ILE A 215 4.66 8.44 6.81
CA ILE A 215 5.79 8.71 7.71
C ILE A 215 5.50 9.93 8.58
N TYR A 216 5.00 11.03 7.99
CA TYR A 216 4.59 12.23 8.71
C TYR A 216 3.59 11.89 9.82
N LEU A 217 2.50 11.20 9.46
CA LEU A 217 1.44 10.79 10.39
C LEU A 217 1.98 9.88 11.50
N SER A 218 2.84 8.94 11.15
CA SER A 218 3.46 8.00 12.08
C SER A 218 4.34 8.71 13.13
N ARG A 219 5.07 9.74 12.72
CA ARG A 219 5.86 10.57 13.63
C ARG A 219 4.99 11.36 14.60
N ARG A 220 3.90 11.98 14.11
CA ARG A 220 2.94 12.69 14.97
C ARG A 220 2.27 11.79 16.00
N LEU A 221 2.04 10.53 15.64
CA LEU A 221 1.46 9.52 16.53
C LEU A 221 2.50 8.80 17.42
N GLY A 222 3.80 9.06 17.24
CA GLY A 222 4.85 8.36 17.98
C GLY A 222 4.96 6.87 17.64
N TYR A 223 4.51 6.45 16.44
CA TYR A 223 4.51 5.06 16.01
C TYR A 223 5.89 4.61 15.52
N LYS A 224 6.23 3.34 15.76
CA LYS A 224 7.48 2.72 15.30
C LYS A 224 7.55 2.63 13.78
N PHE A 225 6.41 2.58 13.11
CA PHE A 225 6.29 2.54 11.64
C PHE A 225 7.01 3.72 10.96
N GLN A 226 7.24 4.86 11.64
CA GLN A 226 8.07 5.97 11.13
C GLN A 226 9.47 5.53 10.67
N ASN A 227 9.99 4.43 11.21
CA ASN A 227 11.31 3.89 10.89
C ASN A 227 11.25 2.78 9.82
N ALA A 228 10.06 2.49 9.26
CA ALA A 228 9.91 1.48 8.24
C ALA A 228 10.72 1.82 6.98
N LYS A 229 11.24 0.79 6.32
CA LYS A 229 11.95 0.93 5.05
C LYS A 229 10.98 0.69 3.89
N PHE A 230 11.13 1.48 2.85
CA PHE A 230 10.26 1.44 1.68
C PHE A 230 11.05 1.13 0.42
N ILE A 231 10.47 0.27 -0.42
CA ILE A 231 10.90 0.07 -1.81
C ILE A 231 9.74 0.48 -2.71
N HIS A 232 10.00 1.44 -3.60
CA HIS A 232 9.06 1.86 -4.62
C HIS A 232 9.50 1.27 -5.97
N HIS A 233 8.70 0.38 -6.52
CA HIS A 233 8.97 -0.20 -7.82
C HIS A 233 8.29 0.59 -8.94
N ALA A 234 8.90 0.59 -10.13
CA ALA A 234 8.32 1.18 -11.32
C ALA A 234 7.02 0.46 -11.71
N LEU A 235 6.06 1.22 -12.20
CA LEU A 235 4.74 0.71 -12.59
C LEU A 235 4.79 -0.08 -13.90
N PHE A 236 3.78 -0.93 -14.11
CA PHE A 236 3.50 -1.47 -15.43
C PHE A 236 2.71 -0.43 -16.25
N MET A 237 3.20 -0.16 -17.44
CA MET A 237 2.59 0.80 -18.36
C MET A 237 2.07 0.09 -19.59
N ASP A 238 0.95 0.55 -20.14
CA ASP A 238 0.46 0.24 -21.47
C ASP A 238 0.49 1.54 -22.27
N GLY A 239 1.51 1.70 -23.10
CA GLY A 239 1.88 3.01 -23.66
C GLY A 239 2.18 4.00 -22.54
N ASP A 240 1.50 5.15 -22.54
CA ASP A 240 1.65 6.19 -21.51
C ASP A 240 0.69 6.02 -20.32
N LYS A 241 -0.16 4.99 -20.33
CA LYS A 241 -1.16 4.75 -19.28
C LYS A 241 -0.67 3.69 -18.31
N LYS A 242 -0.81 3.97 -17.01
CA LYS A 242 -0.59 2.99 -15.95
C LYS A 242 -1.60 1.85 -16.03
N LEU A 243 -1.13 0.59 -15.93
CA LEU A 243 -2.03 -0.54 -15.67
C LEU A 243 -2.63 -0.39 -14.27
N SER A 244 -3.93 -0.15 -14.22
CA SER A 244 -4.68 0.00 -12.97
C SER A 244 -6.10 -0.52 -13.14
N LYS A 245 -6.79 -0.76 -12.00
CA LYS A 245 -8.20 -1.14 -12.02
C LYS A 245 -9.09 -0.07 -12.69
N SER A 246 -8.72 1.20 -12.57
CA SER A 246 -9.44 2.32 -13.18
C SER A 246 -9.19 2.46 -14.69
N SER A 247 -8.10 1.89 -15.20
CA SER A 247 -7.79 1.84 -16.66
C SER A 247 -8.23 0.54 -17.32
N ASN A 248 -9.12 -0.24 -16.68
CA ASN A 248 -9.59 -1.54 -17.18
C ASN A 248 -8.45 -2.52 -17.49
N ALA A 249 -7.38 -2.51 -16.69
CA ALA A 249 -6.32 -3.50 -16.83
C ALA A 249 -6.92 -4.92 -16.75
N PRO A 250 -6.52 -5.83 -17.66
CA PRO A 250 -7.07 -7.17 -17.70
C PRO A 250 -6.79 -7.89 -16.37
N ALA A 251 -7.81 -8.62 -15.89
CA ALA A 251 -7.68 -9.48 -14.73
C ALA A 251 -6.64 -10.58 -14.99
N ILE A 252 -6.16 -11.20 -13.90
CA ILE A 252 -5.26 -12.35 -14.01
C ILE A 252 -5.98 -13.50 -14.71
N ASP A 253 -5.36 -14.00 -15.78
CA ASP A 253 -5.83 -15.19 -16.49
C ASP A 253 -5.12 -16.44 -15.95
N PHE A 254 -5.85 -17.23 -15.18
CA PHE A 254 -5.35 -18.48 -14.59
C PHE A 254 -4.94 -19.54 -15.62
N LYS A 255 -5.47 -19.46 -16.88
CA LYS A 255 -5.12 -20.37 -17.97
C LYS A 255 -3.64 -20.28 -18.39
N ASN A 256 -3.01 -19.13 -18.16
CA ASN A 256 -1.59 -18.94 -18.46
C ASN A 256 -0.67 -19.74 -17.52
N GLY A 257 -1.19 -20.22 -16.39
CA GLY A 257 -0.41 -20.86 -15.33
C GLY A 257 0.49 -19.88 -14.57
N ALA A 258 0.80 -20.18 -13.31
CA ALA A 258 1.61 -19.31 -12.44
C ALA A 258 3.01 -19.04 -13.00
N LYS A 259 3.60 -20.03 -13.68
CA LYS A 259 4.89 -19.96 -14.37
C LYS A 259 5.00 -18.75 -15.33
N PHE A 260 3.93 -18.40 -16.02
CA PHE A 260 3.89 -17.23 -16.91
C PHE A 260 4.20 -15.95 -16.14
N TYR A 261 3.57 -15.77 -14.99
CA TYR A 261 3.75 -14.59 -14.14
C TYR A 261 5.13 -14.57 -13.47
N TYR A 262 5.65 -15.71 -13.05
CA TYR A 262 7.02 -15.80 -12.49
C TYR A 262 8.07 -15.35 -13.51
N LYS A 263 7.93 -15.77 -14.77
CA LYS A 263 8.85 -15.37 -15.85
C LYS A 263 8.81 -13.87 -16.14
N ILE A 264 7.61 -13.26 -16.13
CA ILE A 264 7.48 -11.79 -16.28
C ILE A 264 8.20 -11.07 -15.14
N VAL A 265 8.03 -11.55 -13.91
CA VAL A 265 8.70 -10.96 -12.74
C VAL A 265 10.20 -11.16 -12.82
N ALA A 266 10.67 -12.34 -13.19
CA ALA A 266 12.09 -12.64 -13.37
C ALA A 266 12.75 -11.72 -14.41
N ASP A 267 12.12 -11.57 -15.59
CA ASP A 267 12.62 -10.69 -16.64
C ASP A 267 12.73 -9.24 -16.16
N ARG A 268 11.69 -8.75 -15.47
CA ARG A 268 11.68 -7.38 -14.93
C ARG A 268 12.74 -7.16 -13.87
N LEU A 269 13.11 -8.19 -13.11
CA LEU A 269 14.17 -8.16 -12.11
C LEU A 269 15.56 -8.45 -12.69
N SER A 270 15.67 -8.64 -14.01
CA SER A 270 16.91 -9.04 -14.69
C SER A 270 17.48 -10.39 -14.20
N LEU A 271 16.60 -11.28 -13.76
CA LEU A 271 16.90 -12.67 -13.49
C LEU A 271 16.74 -13.51 -14.76
N ASN A 272 17.27 -14.75 -14.77
CA ASN A 272 17.05 -15.66 -15.91
C ASN A 272 15.63 -16.24 -15.89
N PRO A 273 14.71 -15.84 -16.80
CA PRO A 273 13.33 -16.33 -16.79
C PRO A 273 13.21 -17.82 -17.10
N LEU A 274 14.21 -18.43 -17.74
CA LEU A 274 14.20 -19.85 -18.06
C LEU A 274 14.34 -20.74 -16.82
N CYS A 275 14.97 -20.22 -15.77
CA CYS A 275 15.14 -20.89 -14.50
C CYS A 275 13.96 -20.67 -13.54
N CYS A 276 13.02 -19.77 -13.86
CA CYS A 276 11.94 -19.33 -12.96
C CYS A 276 10.58 -19.94 -13.33
N ASP A 277 10.49 -21.26 -13.39
CA ASP A 277 9.27 -22.00 -13.71
C ASP A 277 8.41 -22.33 -12.47
N LYS A 278 8.99 -22.21 -11.28
CA LYS A 278 8.35 -22.40 -9.96
C LYS A 278 8.68 -21.23 -9.05
N LEU A 279 7.82 -20.97 -8.05
CA LEU A 279 8.05 -19.92 -7.06
C LEU A 279 9.37 -20.11 -6.31
N SER A 280 9.69 -21.37 -5.95
CA SER A 280 10.96 -21.71 -5.27
C SER A 280 12.19 -21.33 -6.09
N ASN A 281 12.14 -21.55 -7.40
CA ASN A 281 13.24 -21.23 -8.31
C ASN A 281 13.37 -19.69 -8.46
N LEU A 282 12.26 -18.99 -8.62
CA LEU A 282 12.25 -17.52 -8.66
C LEU A 282 12.84 -16.93 -7.36
N ALA A 283 12.46 -17.47 -6.20
CA ALA A 283 12.96 -17.04 -4.90
C ALA A 283 14.46 -17.33 -4.74
N TYR A 284 14.93 -18.47 -5.22
CA TYR A 284 16.35 -18.84 -5.21
C TYR A 284 17.19 -17.91 -6.09
N GLU A 285 16.80 -17.69 -7.35
CA GLU A 285 17.47 -16.77 -8.27
C GLU A 285 17.50 -15.35 -7.72
N PHE A 286 16.38 -14.89 -7.15
CA PHE A 286 16.34 -13.57 -6.51
C PHE A 286 17.32 -13.46 -5.35
N LYS A 287 17.36 -14.45 -4.45
CA LYS A 287 18.28 -14.48 -3.31
C LYS A 287 19.74 -14.43 -3.74
N ILE A 288 20.13 -15.21 -4.75
CA ILE A 288 21.50 -15.20 -5.28
C ILE A 288 21.84 -13.83 -5.89
N SER A 289 20.93 -13.23 -6.64
CA SER A 289 21.15 -11.91 -7.24
C SER A 289 21.43 -10.84 -6.19
N GLN A 290 20.70 -10.86 -5.07
CA GLN A 290 20.90 -9.93 -3.96
C GLN A 290 22.25 -10.14 -3.25
N SER A 291 22.68 -11.39 -3.07
CA SER A 291 23.97 -11.71 -2.46
C SER A 291 25.17 -11.24 -3.28
N LYS A 292 25.07 -11.33 -4.62
CA LYS A 292 26.12 -10.83 -5.53
C LYS A 292 26.28 -9.30 -5.50
N ILE A 293 25.16 -8.58 -5.29
CA ILE A 293 25.18 -7.10 -5.19
C ILE A 293 25.76 -6.62 -3.86
N GLN A 294 25.58 -7.40 -2.78
CA GLN A 294 26.16 -7.07 -1.47
C GLN A 294 27.66 -7.37 -1.37
N ALA A 295 28.21 -8.15 -2.28
CA ALA A 295 29.63 -8.53 -2.32
C ALA A 295 30.48 -7.58 -3.20
N LEU A 296 29.89 -6.62 -3.90
CA LEU A 296 30.52 -5.55 -4.67
C LEU A 296 30.44 -4.22 -3.90
#